data_d34a14cfe10ded41217c327a38c10128
#
_entry.id   d34a14cfe10ded41217c327a38c10128
#
_cell.length_a   1.000
_cell.length_b   1.000
_cell.length_c   1.000
_cell.angle_alpha   90.00
_cell.angle_beta   90.00
_cell.angle_gamma   90.00
#
_symmetry.space_group_name_H-M   'P 1'
#
loop_
_entity.id
_entity.type
_entity.pdbx_description
1 polymer ?
#
loop_
_entity_poly.entity_id
_entity_poly.type
_entity_poly.pdbx_seq_one_letter_code
_entity_poly.pdbx_strand_id
1 'polypeptide(L)'
;MQFKVIKNLKKIIFLFLLIFPNKLNASFFEDLTSQIVENPKRLSYGVSVTDVNKDGNFDFVVTGFGYLNLALSYKDGKLINIVNENIFSDEFRRTIGVAACDIDKDGYEEIYFLNTDTYSGTKKYSDRLIDFDGNKFLDLFEVEKNKKDLNLTAGRSVACVDRKGDGTYGVYVANYGGPTRFYEYSDDVIVDKSVQLNLAKVTGGR
;
A
#
# COMPACT_ATOMS: atom_id res chain seq x y z
N MET A 1 -37.08 -6.11 60.94
CA MET A 1 -37.77 -6.03 59.63
C MET A 1 -36.89 -5.47 58.50
N GLN A 2 -35.96 -4.55 58.76
CA GLN A 2 -35.07 -3.93 57.76
C GLN A 2 -34.04 -4.88 57.09
N PHE A 3 -33.49 -5.87 57.80
CA PHE A 3 -32.48 -6.79 57.25
C PHE A 3 -33.01 -7.74 56.16
N LYS A 4 -34.30 -8.07 56.16
CA LYS A 4 -34.92 -8.94 55.17
C LYS A 4 -35.17 -8.25 53.85
N VAL A 5 -35.43 -6.95 53.86
CA VAL A 5 -35.67 -6.10 52.69
C VAL A 5 -34.36 -5.92 51.90
N ILE A 6 -33.23 -5.66 52.58
CA ILE A 6 -31.92 -5.47 51.95
C ILE A 6 -31.41 -6.75 51.25
N LYS A 7 -31.68 -7.91 51.87
CA LYS A 7 -31.28 -9.20 51.29
C LYS A 7 -32.04 -9.55 49.99
N ASN A 8 -33.31 -9.17 49.93
CA ASN A 8 -34.13 -9.37 48.73
C ASN A 8 -33.80 -8.35 47.66
N LEU A 9 -33.46 -7.10 48.01
CA LEU A 9 -33.03 -6.08 47.05
C LEU A 9 -31.71 -6.48 46.34
N LYS A 10 -30.73 -7.02 47.06
CA LYS A 10 -29.48 -7.55 46.46
C LYS A 10 -29.72 -8.72 45.50
N LYS A 11 -30.69 -9.60 45.82
CA LYS A 11 -31.07 -10.71 44.91
C LYS A 11 -31.75 -10.20 43.63
N ILE A 12 -32.61 -9.18 43.75
CA ILE A 12 -33.29 -8.58 42.58
C ILE A 12 -32.30 -7.85 41.71
N ILE A 13 -31.34 -7.11 42.26
CA ILE A 13 -30.27 -6.42 41.49
C ILE A 13 -29.37 -7.46 40.77
N PHE A 14 -29.02 -8.56 41.45
CA PHE A 14 -28.23 -9.63 40.84
C PHE A 14 -28.98 -10.35 39.70
N LEU A 15 -30.29 -10.56 39.88
CA LEU A 15 -31.15 -11.15 38.84
C LEU A 15 -31.31 -10.22 37.63
N PHE A 16 -31.41 -8.90 37.87
CA PHE A 16 -31.48 -7.89 36.81
C PHE A 16 -30.19 -7.81 35.97
N LEU A 17 -29.03 -7.98 36.61
CA LEU A 17 -27.74 -8.05 35.92
C LEU A 17 -27.56 -9.33 35.07
N LEU A 18 -28.29 -10.42 35.41
CA LEU A 18 -28.28 -11.66 34.65
C LEU A 18 -29.27 -11.70 33.45
N ILE A 19 -30.30 -10.86 33.50
CA ILE A 19 -31.39 -10.85 32.51
C ILE A 19 -31.08 -9.88 31.34
N PHE A 20 -30.22 -8.88 31.56
CA PHE A 20 -29.67 -8.05 30.49
C PHE A 20 -28.25 -8.49 30.20
N PRO A 21 -28.03 -9.45 29.26
CA PRO A 21 -26.72 -9.60 28.68
C PRO A 21 -26.43 -8.28 27.96
N ASN A 22 -25.66 -7.40 28.60
CA ASN A 22 -25.00 -6.35 27.87
C ASN A 22 -24.17 -7.02 26.79
N LYS A 23 -24.71 -7.12 25.59
CA LYS A 23 -23.91 -7.36 24.40
C LYS A 23 -23.07 -6.09 24.25
N LEU A 24 -21.97 -6.05 24.97
CA LEU A 24 -20.84 -5.21 24.62
C LEU A 24 -20.32 -5.73 23.29
N ASN A 25 -21.01 -5.41 22.20
CA ASN A 25 -20.45 -5.48 20.88
C ASN A 25 -19.41 -4.36 20.82
N ALA A 26 -18.26 -4.58 21.42
CA ALA A 26 -17.07 -3.79 21.13
C ALA A 26 -16.61 -4.20 19.73
N SER A 27 -17.26 -3.66 18.70
CA SER A 27 -16.69 -3.66 17.37
C SER A 27 -15.56 -2.63 17.40
N PHE A 28 -14.31 -3.10 17.46
CA PHE A 28 -13.14 -2.23 17.34
C PHE A 28 -12.95 -1.75 15.89
N PHE A 29 -13.66 -2.34 14.95
CA PHE A 29 -13.59 -2.02 13.52
C PHE A 29 -15.01 -1.83 12.99
N GLU A 30 -15.18 -0.83 12.16
CA GLU A 30 -16.39 -0.57 11.40
C GLU A 30 -16.11 -0.85 9.92
N ASP A 31 -17.07 -1.51 9.25
CA ASP A 31 -17.02 -1.72 7.81
C ASP A 31 -17.49 -0.46 7.08
N LEU A 32 -16.56 0.25 6.47
CA LEU A 32 -16.78 1.47 5.71
C LEU A 32 -16.87 1.22 4.19
N THR A 33 -17.02 -0.02 3.73
CA THR A 33 -17.09 -0.39 2.32
C THR A 33 -18.17 0.41 1.56
N SER A 34 -19.27 0.74 2.21
CA SER A 34 -20.35 1.56 1.62
C SER A 34 -19.95 3.00 1.32
N GLN A 35 -18.85 3.49 1.89
CA GLN A 35 -18.33 4.84 1.65
C GLN A 35 -17.44 4.91 0.40
N ILE A 36 -17.01 3.78 -0.14
CA ILE A 36 -16.18 3.74 -1.36
C ILE A 36 -17.10 3.99 -2.56
N VAL A 37 -16.89 5.13 -3.23
CA VAL A 37 -17.59 5.45 -4.46
C VAL A 37 -17.03 4.58 -5.59
N GLU A 38 -17.90 3.97 -6.37
CA GLU A 38 -17.50 3.11 -7.50
C GLU A 38 -16.59 1.95 -7.07
N ASN A 39 -17.09 1.07 -6.20
CA ASN A 39 -16.39 -0.12 -5.74
C ASN A 39 -16.79 -1.40 -6.52
N PRO A 40 -16.38 -1.57 -7.77
CA PRO A 40 -16.68 -2.77 -8.54
C PRO A 40 -15.92 -3.97 -8.00
N LYS A 41 -16.47 -5.18 -8.19
CA LYS A 41 -15.75 -6.42 -7.87
C LYS A 41 -14.52 -6.55 -8.75
N ARG A 42 -13.33 -6.61 -8.14
CA ARG A 42 -12.04 -6.75 -8.82
C ARG A 42 -11.00 -7.43 -7.94
N LEU A 43 -9.92 -7.92 -8.56
CA LEU A 43 -8.77 -8.42 -7.81
C LEU A 43 -7.85 -7.26 -7.43
N SER A 44 -7.51 -7.20 -6.14
CA SER A 44 -6.57 -6.24 -5.57
C SER A 44 -5.72 -6.96 -4.51
N TYR A 45 -4.41 -6.75 -4.54
CA TYR A 45 -3.46 -7.47 -3.67
C TYR A 45 -2.65 -6.55 -2.76
N GLY A 46 -2.59 -5.26 -3.06
CA GLY A 46 -1.78 -4.31 -2.31
C GLY A 46 -2.50 -3.00 -2.04
N VAL A 47 -2.21 -2.41 -0.89
CA VAL A 47 -2.61 -1.07 -0.51
C VAL A 47 -1.44 -0.36 0.16
N SER A 48 -1.26 0.91 -0.15
CA SER A 48 -0.36 1.83 0.55
C SER A 48 -1.10 3.09 0.94
N VAL A 49 -0.57 3.82 1.90
CA VAL A 49 -1.14 5.09 2.37
C VAL A 49 -0.09 6.17 2.17
N THR A 50 -0.44 7.21 1.42
CA THR A 50 0.42 8.37 1.15
C THR A 50 -0.43 9.57 0.74
N ASP A 51 0.11 10.78 0.80
CA ASP A 51 -0.51 11.98 0.24
C ASP A 51 -0.21 12.06 -1.26
N VAL A 52 -1.09 11.46 -2.08
CA VAL A 52 -0.87 11.27 -3.52
C VAL A 52 -0.83 12.59 -4.29
N ASN A 53 -1.59 13.59 -3.85
CA ASN A 53 -1.80 14.85 -4.56
C ASN A 53 -1.19 16.06 -3.84
N LYS A 54 -0.42 15.83 -2.78
CA LYS A 54 0.24 16.86 -1.95
C LYS A 54 -0.75 17.87 -1.35
N ASP A 55 -1.96 17.42 -0.94
CA ASP A 55 -2.99 18.25 -0.32
C ASP A 55 -2.94 18.26 1.24
N GLY A 56 -2.01 17.51 1.82
CA GLY A 56 -1.80 17.38 3.25
C GLY A 56 -2.67 16.30 3.91
N ASN A 57 -3.45 15.54 3.14
CA ASN A 57 -4.25 14.43 3.62
C ASN A 57 -3.73 13.10 3.06
N PHE A 58 -3.82 12.04 3.86
CA PHE A 58 -3.47 10.72 3.38
C PHE A 58 -4.56 10.11 2.51
N ASP A 59 -4.13 9.51 1.41
CA ASP A 59 -4.93 8.76 0.47
C ASP A 59 -4.59 7.27 0.52
N PHE A 60 -5.47 6.42 -0.02
CA PHE A 60 -5.23 4.99 -0.17
C PHE A 60 -4.90 4.66 -1.63
N VAL A 61 -3.68 4.22 -1.89
CA VAL A 61 -3.29 3.68 -3.20
C VAL A 61 -3.60 2.20 -3.23
N VAL A 62 -4.50 1.78 -4.12
CA VAL A 62 -5.01 0.41 -4.20
C VAL A 62 -4.64 -0.20 -5.55
N THR A 63 -3.94 -1.35 -5.53
CA THR A 63 -3.50 -2.01 -6.75
C THR A 63 -4.64 -2.71 -7.48
N GLY A 64 -4.57 -2.74 -8.82
CA GLY A 64 -5.48 -3.49 -9.69
C GLY A 64 -4.75 -4.63 -10.40
N PHE A 65 -5.15 -5.89 -10.15
CA PHE A 65 -4.63 -7.03 -10.87
C PHE A 65 -5.47 -7.31 -12.12
N GLY A 66 -5.03 -6.79 -13.26
CA GLY A 66 -5.81 -6.76 -14.50
C GLY A 66 -6.89 -5.66 -14.51
N TYR A 67 -6.75 -4.66 -13.66
CA TYR A 67 -7.62 -3.50 -13.51
C TYR A 67 -6.78 -2.25 -13.26
N LEU A 68 -7.39 -1.07 -13.34
CA LEU A 68 -6.76 0.19 -12.98
C LEU A 68 -6.29 0.18 -11.51
N ASN A 69 -5.15 0.76 -11.23
CA ASN A 69 -4.80 1.16 -9.88
C ASN A 69 -5.65 2.37 -9.48
N LEU A 70 -5.95 2.53 -8.20
CA LEU A 70 -6.71 3.67 -7.70
C LEU A 70 -5.91 4.45 -6.67
N ALA A 71 -6.19 5.75 -6.56
CA ALA A 71 -5.88 6.55 -5.39
C ALA A 71 -7.20 7.07 -4.81
N LEU A 72 -7.54 6.61 -3.61
CA LEU A 72 -8.80 6.93 -2.95
C LEU A 72 -8.57 7.96 -1.86
N SER A 73 -9.11 9.15 -2.05
CA SER A 73 -9.10 10.23 -1.07
C SER A 73 -10.41 10.28 -0.29
N TYR A 74 -10.34 10.57 1.00
CA TYR A 74 -11.52 10.72 1.85
C TYR A 74 -12.05 12.16 1.78
N LYS A 75 -13.26 12.34 1.19
CA LYS A 75 -13.94 13.63 1.04
C LYS A 75 -15.41 13.50 1.42
N ASP A 76 -15.88 14.33 2.33
CA ASP A 76 -17.30 14.41 2.73
C ASP A 76 -17.93 13.06 3.11
N GLY A 77 -17.20 12.24 3.87
CA GLY A 77 -17.66 10.93 4.31
C GLY A 77 -17.59 9.85 3.23
N LYS A 78 -16.86 10.07 2.14
CA LYS A 78 -16.73 9.13 1.02
C LYS A 78 -15.27 8.96 0.60
N LEU A 79 -14.92 7.77 0.12
CA LEU A 79 -13.66 7.48 -0.55
C LEU A 79 -13.87 7.62 -2.07
N ILE A 80 -13.19 8.57 -2.66
CA ILE A 80 -13.35 8.94 -4.08
C ILE A 80 -12.02 8.73 -4.79
N ASN A 81 -12.02 8.09 -5.96
CA ASN A 81 -10.82 7.99 -6.78
C ASN A 81 -10.45 9.38 -7.34
N ILE A 82 -9.25 9.84 -6.97
CA ILE A 82 -8.74 11.17 -7.36
C ILE A 82 -7.82 11.13 -8.57
N VAL A 83 -7.48 9.94 -9.10
CA VAL A 83 -6.63 9.78 -10.26
C VAL A 83 -7.43 9.25 -11.44
N ASN A 84 -7.46 10.04 -12.51
CA ASN A 84 -8.09 9.69 -13.79
C ASN A 84 -7.05 9.60 -14.93
N GLU A 85 -5.76 9.55 -14.56
CA GLU A 85 -4.68 9.63 -15.52
C GLU A 85 -4.19 8.26 -15.97
N ASN A 86 -3.73 8.19 -17.23
CA ASN A 86 -3.15 6.98 -17.82
C ASN A 86 -1.97 6.41 -17.03
N ILE A 87 -1.32 7.23 -16.20
CA ILE A 87 -0.19 6.81 -15.37
C ILE A 87 -0.57 5.77 -14.32
N PHE A 88 -1.84 5.74 -13.88
CA PHE A 88 -2.38 4.72 -12.97
C PHE A 88 -3.05 3.55 -13.72
N SER A 89 -3.09 3.59 -15.07
CA SER A 89 -3.69 2.57 -15.93
C SER A 89 -2.71 1.43 -16.18
N ASP A 90 -2.62 0.50 -15.23
CA ASP A 90 -1.67 -0.62 -15.29
C ASP A 90 -2.34 -1.99 -15.47
N GLU A 91 -3.48 -2.07 -16.13
CA GLU A 91 -4.27 -3.30 -16.30
C GLU A 91 -3.45 -4.43 -16.92
N PHE A 92 -2.66 -4.13 -17.94
CA PHE A 92 -1.80 -5.12 -18.61
C PHE A 92 -0.58 -5.51 -17.77
N ARG A 93 -0.15 -4.67 -16.83
CA ARG A 93 1.00 -4.91 -15.98
C ARG A 93 0.68 -5.82 -14.80
N ARG A 94 -0.61 -5.92 -14.42
CA ARG A 94 -1.11 -6.73 -13.30
C ARG A 94 -0.37 -6.41 -12.01
N THR A 95 -0.65 -5.23 -11.46
CA THR A 95 -0.01 -4.75 -10.23
C THR A 95 -0.39 -5.63 -9.04
N ILE A 96 0.61 -6.19 -8.37
CA ILE A 96 0.44 -7.12 -7.25
C ILE A 96 0.83 -6.50 -5.89
N GLY A 97 1.66 -5.47 -5.89
CA GLY A 97 2.13 -4.80 -4.69
C GLY A 97 2.31 -3.31 -4.92
N VAL A 98 2.26 -2.56 -3.84
CA VAL A 98 2.52 -1.11 -3.82
C VAL A 98 3.21 -0.73 -2.52
N ALA A 99 4.15 0.20 -2.59
CA ALA A 99 4.77 0.85 -1.45
C ALA A 99 4.96 2.32 -1.77
N ALA A 100 4.89 3.18 -0.76
CA ALA A 100 5.15 4.60 -0.89
C ALA A 100 6.20 5.04 0.14
N CYS A 101 7.20 5.77 -0.29
CA CYS A 101 8.24 6.34 0.54
C CYS A 101 9.01 7.45 -0.18
N ASP A 102 9.46 8.43 0.57
CA ASP A 102 10.30 9.53 0.12
C ASP A 102 11.72 9.01 -0.16
N ILE A 103 12.02 8.71 -1.44
CA ILE A 103 13.30 8.12 -1.83
C ILE A 103 14.32 9.17 -2.26
N ASP A 104 13.86 10.38 -2.65
CA ASP A 104 14.72 11.45 -3.12
C ASP A 104 14.89 12.61 -2.11
N LYS A 105 14.18 12.53 -0.98
CA LYS A 105 14.20 13.49 0.14
C LYS A 105 13.59 14.85 -0.21
N ASP A 106 12.61 14.90 -1.06
CA ASP A 106 11.87 16.12 -1.34
C ASP A 106 10.74 16.38 -0.31
N GLY A 107 10.51 15.43 0.60
CA GLY A 107 9.50 15.47 1.65
C GLY A 107 8.14 14.90 1.23
N TYR A 108 8.05 14.32 0.04
CA TYR A 108 6.89 13.60 -0.45
C TYR A 108 7.26 12.18 -0.84
N GLU A 109 6.29 11.29 -0.85
CA GLU A 109 6.52 9.87 -1.06
C GLU A 109 6.28 9.49 -2.53
N GLU A 110 7.27 8.86 -3.17
CA GLU A 110 7.10 8.18 -4.45
C GLU A 110 6.34 6.88 -4.28
N ILE A 111 5.54 6.53 -5.28
CA ILE A 111 4.70 5.33 -5.29
C ILE A 111 5.32 4.28 -6.20
N TYR A 112 5.81 3.19 -5.61
CA TYR A 112 6.31 2.04 -6.37
C TYR A 112 5.19 1.05 -6.63
N PHE A 113 4.85 0.81 -7.91
CA PHE A 113 3.93 -0.23 -8.36
C PHE A 113 4.70 -1.47 -8.81
N LEU A 114 4.57 -2.55 -8.06
CA LEU A 114 5.16 -3.84 -8.34
C LEU A 114 4.26 -4.65 -9.27
N ASN A 115 4.75 -4.93 -10.47
CA ASN A 115 4.00 -5.61 -11.53
C ASN A 115 4.37 -7.08 -11.67
N THR A 116 3.40 -7.91 -12.11
CA THR A 116 3.59 -9.33 -12.35
C THR A 116 2.68 -9.85 -13.47
N ASP A 117 3.04 -9.58 -14.72
CA ASP A 117 2.27 -10.06 -15.87
C ASP A 117 2.52 -11.55 -16.19
N THR A 118 3.44 -12.18 -15.48
CA THR A 118 3.76 -13.61 -15.54
C THR A 118 3.86 -14.24 -14.16
N TYR A 119 3.72 -15.55 -14.09
CA TYR A 119 3.82 -16.27 -12.81
C TYR A 119 5.21 -16.25 -12.20
N SER A 120 6.28 -16.38 -13.01
CA SER A 120 7.66 -16.49 -12.56
C SER A 120 8.63 -16.10 -13.66
N GLY A 121 9.82 -15.65 -13.28
CA GLY A 121 10.90 -15.31 -14.23
C GLY A 121 10.65 -14.00 -14.96
N THR A 122 11.06 -13.92 -16.21
CA THR A 122 11.02 -12.68 -16.98
C THR A 122 9.59 -12.28 -17.34
N LYS A 123 9.23 -11.03 -17.03
CA LYS A 123 7.97 -10.38 -17.38
C LYS A 123 8.14 -9.41 -18.55
N LYS A 124 7.03 -9.06 -19.19
CA LYS A 124 7.02 -8.17 -20.36
C LYS A 124 7.11 -6.69 -19.94
N TYR A 125 6.39 -6.32 -18.89
CA TYR A 125 6.28 -4.94 -18.43
C TYR A 125 7.08 -4.73 -17.14
N SER A 126 7.88 -3.66 -17.11
CA SER A 126 8.61 -3.25 -15.90
C SER A 126 7.65 -2.81 -14.77
N ASP A 127 8.20 -2.71 -13.56
CA ASP A 127 7.57 -1.97 -12.48
C ASP A 127 7.53 -0.48 -12.80
N ARG A 128 6.82 0.29 -11.98
CA ARG A 128 6.73 1.74 -12.11
C ARG A 128 7.06 2.40 -10.78
N LEU A 129 7.67 3.56 -10.86
CA LEU A 129 7.96 4.43 -9.72
C LEU A 129 7.42 5.82 -10.03
N ILE A 130 6.30 6.15 -9.41
CA ILE A 130 5.55 7.36 -9.72
C ILE A 130 5.88 8.44 -8.71
N ASP A 131 6.33 9.56 -9.21
CA ASP A 131 6.50 10.82 -8.50
C ASP A 131 5.41 11.82 -8.92
N PHE A 132 5.05 12.74 -8.02
CA PHE A 132 4.17 13.87 -8.29
C PHE A 132 4.91 15.18 -8.03
N ASP A 133 5.27 15.92 -9.08
CA ASP A 133 6.02 17.17 -9.01
C ASP A 133 5.20 18.40 -8.51
N GLY A 134 3.97 18.17 -8.02
CA GLY A 134 3.01 19.21 -7.63
C GLY A 134 2.07 19.65 -8.74
N ASN A 135 2.29 19.21 -9.96
CA ASN A 135 1.47 19.54 -11.12
C ASN A 135 1.06 18.30 -11.94
N LYS A 136 1.96 17.35 -12.11
CA LYS A 136 1.73 16.11 -12.87
C LYS A 136 2.44 14.94 -12.25
N PHE A 137 1.93 13.75 -12.54
CA PHE A 137 2.60 12.50 -12.23
C PHE A 137 3.67 12.17 -13.27
N LEU A 138 4.82 11.67 -12.82
CA LEU A 138 5.94 11.23 -13.63
C LEU A 138 6.34 9.81 -13.24
N ASP A 139 6.51 8.92 -14.22
CA ASP A 139 7.14 7.63 -13.95
C ASP A 139 8.66 7.79 -14.05
N LEU A 140 9.34 7.70 -12.92
CA LEU A 140 10.79 7.86 -12.86
C LEU A 140 11.54 6.78 -13.64
N PHE A 141 10.95 5.59 -13.86
CA PHE A 141 11.54 4.56 -14.70
C PHE A 141 11.41 4.82 -16.21
N GLU A 142 10.55 5.75 -16.63
CA GLU A 142 10.50 6.20 -18.02
C GLU A 142 11.58 7.26 -18.35
N VAL A 143 12.21 7.84 -17.33
CA VAL A 143 13.36 8.74 -17.51
C VAL A 143 14.57 7.95 -18.00
N GLU A 144 15.18 8.37 -19.11
CA GLU A 144 16.21 7.61 -19.85
C GLU A 144 17.36 7.11 -18.95
N LYS A 145 17.85 7.96 -18.04
CA LYS A 145 18.93 7.62 -17.11
C LYS A 145 18.62 6.47 -16.14
N ASN A 146 17.33 6.18 -15.91
CA ASN A 146 16.86 5.14 -14.97
C ASN A 146 16.51 3.81 -15.69
N LYS A 147 16.37 3.80 -17.01
CA LYS A 147 15.94 2.62 -17.77
C LYS A 147 16.87 1.41 -17.67
N LYS A 148 18.13 1.61 -17.33
CA LYS A 148 19.12 0.52 -17.18
C LYS A 148 18.81 -0.44 -16.02
N ASP A 149 18.09 0.04 -14.99
CA ASP A 149 17.85 -0.69 -13.75
C ASP A 149 16.38 -1.19 -13.61
N LEU A 150 15.63 -1.26 -14.70
CA LEU A 150 14.25 -1.74 -14.70
C LEU A 150 14.11 -3.16 -14.12
N ASN A 151 13.10 -3.38 -13.27
CA ASN A 151 12.74 -4.72 -12.84
C ASN A 151 11.87 -5.43 -13.89
N LEU A 152 12.49 -6.34 -14.62
CA LEU A 152 11.81 -7.21 -15.59
C LEU A 152 11.64 -8.65 -15.06
N THR A 153 11.56 -8.82 -13.75
CA THR A 153 11.29 -10.11 -13.12
C THR A 153 9.91 -10.07 -12.43
N ALA A 154 9.18 -11.17 -12.47
CA ALA A 154 7.86 -11.30 -11.84
C ALA A 154 7.92 -10.91 -10.37
N GLY A 155 7.23 -9.84 -9.99
CA GLY A 155 7.19 -9.33 -8.62
C GLY A 155 6.31 -10.16 -7.70
N ARG A 156 6.58 -10.09 -6.37
CA ARG A 156 5.76 -10.73 -5.34
C ARG A 156 5.49 -9.82 -4.15
N SER A 157 6.50 -9.10 -3.68
CA SER A 157 6.38 -8.22 -2.51
C SER A 157 7.30 -7.03 -2.67
N VAL A 158 6.88 -5.88 -2.15
CA VAL A 158 7.63 -4.64 -2.14
C VAL A 158 7.52 -3.98 -0.78
N ALA A 159 8.61 -3.35 -0.33
CA ALA A 159 8.64 -2.62 0.93
C ALA A 159 9.63 -1.45 0.85
N CYS A 160 9.30 -0.37 1.55
CA CYS A 160 10.22 0.71 1.81
C CYS A 160 11.14 0.38 2.99
N VAL A 161 12.42 0.67 2.87
CA VAL A 161 13.42 0.34 3.89
C VAL A 161 14.39 1.50 4.05
N ASP A 162 14.42 2.09 5.23
CA ASP A 162 15.52 2.95 5.67
C ASP A 162 16.62 2.08 6.29
N ARG A 163 17.54 1.58 5.44
CA ARG A 163 18.61 0.67 5.89
C ARG A 163 19.71 1.33 6.71
N LYS A 164 19.77 2.65 6.70
CA LYS A 164 20.81 3.40 7.43
C LYS A 164 20.28 4.01 8.71
N GLY A 165 18.96 4.12 8.88
CA GLY A 165 18.33 4.82 9.98
C GLY A 165 18.51 6.34 9.89
N ASP A 166 18.68 6.90 8.70
CA ASP A 166 18.95 8.32 8.46
C ASP A 166 17.81 9.06 7.75
N GLY A 167 16.64 8.39 7.61
CA GLY A 167 15.48 8.92 6.90
C GLY A 167 15.59 8.80 5.38
N THR A 168 16.64 8.13 4.85
CA THR A 168 16.76 7.85 3.41
C THR A 168 16.17 6.51 3.11
N TYR A 169 15.06 6.48 2.42
CA TYR A 169 14.39 5.26 2.03
C TYR A 169 14.94 4.69 0.73
N GLY A 170 14.91 3.36 0.65
CA GLY A 170 15.05 2.61 -0.59
C GLY A 170 13.88 1.66 -0.76
N VAL A 171 13.68 1.16 -1.96
CA VAL A 171 12.61 0.21 -2.28
C VAL A 171 13.19 -1.19 -2.45
N TYR A 172 12.83 -2.09 -1.54
CA TYR A 172 13.17 -3.50 -1.61
C TYR A 172 12.08 -4.27 -2.36
N VAL A 173 12.49 -5.01 -3.39
CA VAL A 173 11.59 -5.77 -4.25
C VAL A 173 11.93 -7.25 -4.20
N ALA A 174 11.00 -8.06 -3.74
CA ALA A 174 11.10 -9.51 -3.79
C ALA A 174 10.48 -10.04 -5.09
N ASN A 175 11.30 -10.73 -5.88
CA ASN A 175 10.91 -11.32 -7.16
C ASN A 175 10.74 -12.84 -7.04
N TYR A 176 10.03 -13.45 -8.00
CA TYR A 176 9.90 -14.90 -8.14
C TYR A 176 10.51 -15.39 -9.43
N GLY A 177 11.48 -16.31 -9.31
CA GLY A 177 12.22 -16.83 -10.46
C GLY A 177 13.32 -15.90 -10.98
N GLY A 178 13.78 -14.97 -10.14
CA GLY A 178 14.91 -14.08 -10.40
C GLY A 178 15.36 -13.37 -9.11
N PRO A 179 16.44 -12.58 -9.20
CA PRO A 179 17.01 -11.93 -8.03
C PRO A 179 16.09 -10.83 -7.48
N THR A 180 16.17 -10.63 -6.18
CA THR A 180 15.60 -9.44 -5.50
C THR A 180 16.30 -8.18 -5.97
N ARG A 181 15.62 -7.04 -5.86
CA ARG A 181 16.14 -5.71 -6.17
C ARG A 181 16.11 -4.83 -4.93
N PHE A 182 16.99 -3.83 -4.91
CA PHE A 182 16.98 -2.79 -3.90
C PHE A 182 17.34 -1.45 -4.54
N TYR A 183 16.34 -0.60 -4.72
CA TYR A 183 16.50 0.69 -5.37
C TYR A 183 16.76 1.78 -4.35
N GLU A 184 17.75 2.60 -4.62
CA GLU A 184 18.04 3.85 -3.92
C GLU A 184 18.17 4.98 -4.93
N TYR A 185 17.84 6.20 -4.50
CA TYR A 185 18.10 7.42 -5.25
C TYR A 185 19.51 7.90 -4.94
N SER A 186 20.29 8.19 -5.95
CA SER A 186 21.68 8.67 -5.82
C SER A 186 22.04 9.50 -7.04
N ASP A 187 22.49 10.73 -6.82
CA ASP A 187 22.94 11.63 -7.87
C ASP A 187 21.88 11.79 -8.99
N ASP A 188 20.65 12.04 -8.61
CA ASP A 188 19.48 12.18 -9.49
C ASP A 188 19.15 10.94 -10.34
N VAL A 189 19.59 9.76 -9.92
CA VAL A 189 19.36 8.49 -10.62
C VAL A 189 18.83 7.44 -9.65
N ILE A 190 17.87 6.65 -10.10
CA ILE A 190 17.45 5.42 -9.43
C ILE A 190 18.46 4.33 -9.74
N VAL A 191 19.06 3.75 -8.71
CA VAL A 191 20.12 2.74 -8.84
C VAL A 191 19.74 1.47 -8.11
N ASP A 192 19.83 0.32 -8.79
CA ASP A 192 19.71 -0.97 -8.12
C ASP A 192 21.02 -1.29 -7.36
N LYS A 193 20.96 -1.22 -6.05
CA LYS A 193 22.06 -1.53 -5.13
C LYS A 193 22.11 -2.99 -4.69
N SER A 194 21.18 -3.84 -5.15
CA SER A 194 21.03 -5.21 -4.64
C SER A 194 22.32 -6.06 -4.76
N VAL A 195 23.05 -5.95 -5.86
CA VAL A 195 24.34 -6.66 -6.05
C VAL A 195 25.38 -6.12 -5.08
N GLN A 196 25.55 -4.80 -5.03
CA GLN A 196 26.53 -4.16 -4.17
C GLN A 196 26.32 -4.48 -2.67
N LEU A 197 25.06 -4.60 -2.24
CA LEU A 197 24.66 -4.88 -0.87
C LEU A 197 24.55 -6.40 -0.57
N ASN A 198 24.89 -7.26 -1.54
CA ASN A 198 24.74 -8.72 -1.44
C ASN A 198 23.29 -9.17 -1.14
N LEU A 199 22.32 -8.42 -1.63
CA LEU A 199 20.88 -8.68 -1.52
C LEU A 199 20.30 -9.38 -2.76
N ALA A 200 21.01 -9.37 -3.91
CA ALA A 200 20.54 -9.96 -5.16
C ALA A 200 20.46 -11.49 -5.08
N LYS A 201 19.50 -12.01 -4.31
CA LYS A 201 19.25 -13.44 -4.11
C LYS A 201 18.02 -13.88 -4.88
N VAL A 202 18.08 -15.06 -5.47
CA VAL A 202 16.90 -15.72 -6.02
C VAL A 202 16.14 -16.36 -4.85
N THR A 203 14.94 -15.88 -4.60
CA THR A 203 14.09 -16.31 -3.49
C THR A 203 12.73 -16.79 -4.01
N GLY A 204 11.91 -17.36 -3.13
CA GLY A 204 10.52 -17.69 -3.46
C GLY A 204 9.59 -16.48 -3.48
N GLY A 205 10.12 -15.26 -3.34
CA GLY A 205 9.33 -14.04 -3.42
C GLY A 205 8.38 -13.80 -2.25
N ARG A 206 8.68 -14.34 -1.08
CA ARG A 206 7.89 -14.16 0.16
C ARG A 206 8.70 -13.48 1.23
#